data_7ec7517173d03a2cbc4afdd2cd75eaa9
#
_entry.id   7ec7517173d03a2cbc4afdd2cd75eaa9
#
_cell.length_a   1.000
_cell.length_b   1.000
_cell.length_c   1.000
_cell.angle_alpha   90.00
_cell.angle_beta   90.00
_cell.angle_gamma   90.00
#
_symmetry.space_group_name_H-M   'P 1'
#
loop_
_entity.id
_entity.type
_entity.pdbx_description
1 polymer ?
#
loop_
_entity_poly.entity_id
_entity_poly.type
_entity_poly.pdbx_seq_one_letter_code
_entity_poly.pdbx_strand_id
1 'polypeptide(L)'
;MLHHLSAALSLIPRRLLTSSPGTLSRACRLLGRMEPAVVRCLPGEAKLTISFSLDGSNKCMLRDQDEPLGKVLARISNNLAKGQGKAKKSKKHKGQQPGEAPELTAVKLFYDGDEVPETALNSEAWRDGAVLQVGGVRYSVQRNAPTFTTAELPGSLLAGFPVCPKLEVEFGSLEDCEFTWYKENTRPEAAEEVPGQDPGWTQVGSGRVHVPSNQDIGCRLKLCCTPKDGSRSGLTKELVSVGAVEAGPGVCTFDNRHAYTIKEAEWPAVRVVSYNILADVYAQTELSKTVLYPYCAPYALQLDYRQNLIKKELAGYNADIICLQEVDIGVFLDSLTPALDAFGLDGVFRVKDKQHEGLSTFYRRSKFRLLSRHDIVLSEALTSDPIHSELLERVSANSTLKDRILQRSTSLQVTILEDLNKPGRKVCVANTHLYWHPKGGNIRLVQMGVALQHLSHVISEVAPGAPLIFCGDFNSSPTSGVFQLVSETAVPQQHADWSSSGPEESCSMELLSTFPPLLSASGTPAYTNYVGGFHGCLDYIFIQPDSMQVEQVIPLPSHQEVTTYEALPSVAHPSDHIALICDLRWNP
;
A
#
# COMPACT_ATOMS: atom_id res chain seq x y z
N MET A 1 -8.44 -44.43 -32.63
CA MET A 1 -7.23 -44.90 -33.28
C MET A 1 -6.09 -44.27 -32.51
N LEU A 2 -5.58 -44.85 -31.44
CA LEU A 2 -4.68 -46.01 -31.35
C LEU A 2 -3.28 -45.70 -31.90
N HIS A 3 -2.36 -45.70 -30.92
CA HIS A 3 -1.03 -46.35 -30.92
C HIS A 3 0.13 -45.53 -31.49
N HIS A 4 1.30 -45.49 -30.97
CA HIS A 4 2.23 -46.24 -30.08
C HIS A 4 3.54 -45.39 -30.00
N LEU A 5 4.44 -45.42 -29.10
CA LEU A 5 5.30 -46.38 -28.36
C LEU A 5 6.22 -45.54 -27.46
N SER A 6 6.39 -45.74 -26.20
CA SER A 6 7.07 -46.81 -25.45
C SER A 6 8.61 -46.69 -25.34
N ALA A 7 9.05 -46.45 -24.13
CA ALA A 7 10.02 -47.16 -23.30
C ALA A 7 11.52 -46.96 -23.49
N ALA A 8 12.18 -46.62 -22.39
CA ALA A 8 13.39 -47.33 -21.92
C ALA A 8 13.59 -47.12 -20.40
N LEU A 9 13.37 -48.18 -19.68
CA LEU A 9 13.79 -48.42 -18.29
C LEU A 9 15.28 -48.80 -18.26
N SER A 10 16.03 -48.32 -17.25
CA SER A 10 17.17 -49.11 -16.74
C SER A 10 17.23 -49.00 -15.20
N LEU A 11 17.16 -50.17 -14.62
CA LEU A 11 17.25 -50.58 -13.23
C LEU A 11 18.62 -50.30 -12.62
N ILE A 12 18.68 -49.86 -11.35
CA ILE A 12 19.74 -50.20 -10.37
C ILE A 12 19.10 -50.30 -8.96
N PRO A 13 19.58 -51.20 -8.06
CA PRO A 13 18.78 -51.88 -7.09
C PRO A 13 18.72 -51.21 -5.69
N ARG A 14 17.59 -51.49 -5.02
CA ARG A 14 17.39 -51.23 -3.57
C ARG A 14 18.37 -52.09 -2.74
N ARG A 15 19.16 -51.48 -1.87
CA ARG A 15 19.66 -52.12 -0.63
C ARG A 15 19.05 -51.37 0.57
N LEU A 16 18.27 -52.12 1.29
CA LEU A 16 17.82 -51.84 2.64
C LEU A 16 19.03 -51.73 3.58
N LEU A 17 19.12 -50.65 4.30
CA LEU A 17 19.82 -50.61 5.60
C LEU A 17 18.96 -49.79 6.56
N THR A 18 18.30 -50.52 7.43
CA THR A 18 17.68 -50.07 8.66
C THR A 18 18.79 -49.61 9.61
N SER A 19 18.79 -48.33 9.99
CA SER A 19 19.44 -47.90 11.22
C SER A 19 18.61 -46.82 11.87
N SER A 20 18.29 -47.04 13.13
CA SER A 20 17.48 -46.26 14.06
C SER A 20 17.86 -44.78 14.14
N PRO A 21 16.90 -43.87 14.41
CA PRO A 21 17.15 -42.44 14.58
C PRO A 21 17.57 -42.17 16.05
N GLY A 22 18.82 -42.08 16.28
CA GLY A 22 19.30 -41.71 17.62
C GLY A 22 20.79 -41.74 17.75
N THR A 23 21.53 -40.77 17.16
CA THR A 23 22.89 -40.38 17.61
C THR A 23 23.56 -39.33 16.72
N LEU A 24 22.92 -38.76 15.71
CA LEU A 24 23.50 -37.71 14.85
C LEU A 24 23.15 -36.25 15.25
N SER A 25 22.37 -36.09 16.32
CA SER A 25 21.87 -34.77 16.75
C SER A 25 22.79 -34.04 17.77
N ARG A 26 23.87 -34.65 18.27
CA ARG A 26 24.73 -34.01 19.28
C ARG A 26 26.11 -33.56 18.77
N ALA A 27 26.57 -34.05 17.63
CA ALA A 27 27.90 -33.68 17.10
C ALA A 27 27.86 -32.44 16.17
N CYS A 28 26.71 -32.09 15.54
CA CYS A 28 26.56 -30.86 14.75
C CYS A 28 26.21 -29.60 15.57
N ARG A 29 26.05 -29.72 16.91
CA ARG A 29 25.77 -28.55 17.77
C ARG A 29 27.03 -27.97 18.44
N LEU A 30 28.22 -28.40 18.08
CA LEU A 30 29.47 -27.94 18.67
C LEU A 30 30.39 -27.12 17.72
N LEU A 31 29.96 -26.82 16.51
CA LEU A 31 30.49 -25.69 15.76
C LEU A 31 29.61 -24.49 16.11
N GLY A 32 29.99 -23.80 17.21
CA GLY A 32 29.24 -22.65 17.73
C GLY A 32 29.02 -21.60 16.64
N ARG A 33 27.77 -21.45 16.19
CA ARG A 33 27.35 -20.31 15.39
C ARG A 33 27.68 -19.07 16.21
N MET A 34 28.63 -18.25 15.75
CA MET A 34 28.90 -16.95 16.38
C MET A 34 27.62 -16.12 16.30
N GLU A 35 27.28 -15.45 17.40
CA GLU A 35 26.15 -14.50 17.37
C GLU A 35 26.46 -13.34 16.41
N PRO A 36 25.47 -12.74 15.78
CA PRO A 36 25.69 -11.64 14.85
C PRO A 36 25.98 -10.31 15.57
N ALA A 37 26.92 -9.54 15.04
CA ALA A 37 27.06 -8.12 15.28
C ALA A 37 26.60 -7.38 14.02
N VAL A 38 25.42 -6.78 14.04
CA VAL A 38 24.83 -6.12 12.89
C VAL A 38 25.34 -4.69 12.78
N VAL A 39 25.88 -4.34 11.62
CA VAL A 39 26.40 -3.00 11.34
C VAL A 39 25.64 -2.40 10.14
N ARG A 40 24.93 -1.31 10.39
CA ARG A 40 24.30 -0.49 9.32
C ARG A 40 25.21 0.68 8.99
N CYS A 41 25.72 0.72 7.78
CA CYS A 41 26.64 1.74 7.30
C CYS A 41 26.33 2.09 5.85
N LEU A 42 25.74 3.27 5.61
CA LEU A 42 25.39 3.75 4.28
C LEU A 42 26.35 4.84 3.80
N PRO A 43 26.77 4.79 2.54
CA PRO A 43 27.54 5.87 1.93
C PRO A 43 26.76 7.20 1.98
N GLY A 44 27.41 8.25 2.40
CA GLY A 44 26.79 9.59 2.48
C GLY A 44 26.10 9.92 3.81
N GLU A 45 25.86 8.94 4.68
CA GLU A 45 25.45 9.19 6.07
C GLU A 45 26.69 9.53 6.93
N ALA A 46 26.55 10.45 7.87
CA ALA A 46 27.66 10.79 8.78
C ALA A 46 27.92 9.67 9.81
N LYS A 47 26.92 8.85 10.09
CA LYS A 47 26.96 7.86 11.18
C LYS A 47 26.64 6.46 10.71
N LEU A 48 27.18 5.49 11.46
CA LEU A 48 26.81 4.07 11.35
C LEU A 48 26.23 3.58 12.69
N THR A 49 25.49 2.47 12.64
CA THR A 49 24.93 1.81 13.83
C THR A 49 25.54 0.44 14.00
N ILE A 50 25.93 0.09 15.22
CA ILE A 50 26.46 -1.22 15.59
C ILE A 50 25.55 -1.81 16.65
N SER A 51 25.02 -3.02 16.40
CA SER A 51 24.10 -3.71 17.31
C SER A 51 24.53 -5.16 17.51
N PHE A 52 24.63 -5.60 18.77
CA PHE A 52 24.91 -6.99 19.15
C PHE A 52 24.32 -7.31 20.52
N SER A 53 24.08 -8.58 20.81
CA SER A 53 23.57 -9.04 22.11
C SER A 53 24.74 -9.43 23.02
N LEU A 54 24.75 -8.92 24.26
CA LEU A 54 25.74 -9.27 25.26
C LEU A 54 25.05 -9.48 26.61
N ASP A 55 25.30 -10.64 27.24
CA ASP A 55 24.70 -11.04 28.53
C ASP A 55 23.15 -10.92 28.51
N GLY A 56 22.50 -11.31 27.39
CA GLY A 56 21.06 -11.26 27.19
C GLY A 56 20.49 -9.84 27.04
N SER A 57 21.34 -8.81 26.92
CA SER A 57 20.92 -7.43 26.66
C SER A 57 21.42 -6.94 25.30
N ASN A 58 20.51 -6.36 24.52
CA ASN A 58 20.84 -5.77 23.24
C ASN A 58 21.63 -4.47 23.43
N LYS A 59 22.80 -4.38 22.79
CA LYS A 59 23.64 -3.19 22.77
C LYS A 59 23.51 -2.56 21.39
N CYS A 60 23.13 -1.30 21.35
CA CYS A 60 23.03 -0.51 20.12
C CYS A 60 23.83 0.79 20.28
N MET A 61 24.67 1.10 19.31
CA MET A 61 25.54 2.26 19.34
C MET A 61 25.51 3.00 18.01
N LEU A 62 25.35 4.30 18.07
CA LEU A 62 25.47 5.22 16.94
C LEU A 62 26.87 5.85 16.98
N ARG A 63 27.65 5.76 15.90
CA ARG A 63 29.03 6.23 15.80
C ARG A 63 29.28 6.94 14.49
N ASP A 64 30.23 7.89 14.50
CA ASP A 64 30.62 8.59 13.30
C ASP A 64 31.40 7.66 12.37
N GLN A 65 31.15 7.74 11.07
CA GLN A 65 31.80 6.87 10.08
C GLN A 65 33.29 7.18 9.91
N ASP A 66 33.69 8.42 10.09
CA ASP A 66 35.07 8.92 10.03
C ASP A 66 35.82 8.86 11.37
N GLU A 67 35.20 8.33 12.42
CA GLU A 67 35.85 8.12 13.72
C GLU A 67 36.77 6.89 13.68
N PRO A 68 37.96 6.94 14.30
CA PRO A 68 38.84 5.79 14.42
C PRO A 68 38.21 4.65 15.23
N LEU A 69 38.38 3.40 14.77
CA LEU A 69 37.86 2.18 15.38
C LEU A 69 38.17 2.08 16.88
N GLY A 70 39.40 2.42 17.30
CA GLY A 70 39.83 2.33 18.69
C GLY A 70 38.93 3.07 19.68
N LYS A 71 38.30 4.18 19.26
CA LYS A 71 37.33 4.90 20.11
C LYS A 71 36.05 4.10 20.34
N VAL A 72 35.60 3.32 19.35
CA VAL A 72 34.44 2.45 19.47
C VAL A 72 34.74 1.27 20.36
N LEU A 73 35.87 0.60 20.12
CA LEU A 73 36.32 -0.55 20.94
C LEU A 73 36.49 -0.17 22.42
N ALA A 74 37.15 0.97 22.69
CA ALA A 74 37.30 1.52 24.03
C ALA A 74 35.94 1.83 24.69
N ARG A 75 34.96 2.35 23.93
CA ARG A 75 33.64 2.63 24.49
C ARG A 75 32.86 1.36 24.81
N ILE A 76 32.98 0.30 24.01
CA ILE A 76 32.40 -1.00 24.31
C ILE A 76 33.00 -1.54 25.62
N SER A 77 34.34 -1.54 25.75
CA SER A 77 35.06 -1.97 26.93
C SER A 77 34.66 -1.21 28.20
N ASN A 78 34.59 0.12 28.12
CA ASN A 78 34.19 1.00 29.22
C ASN A 78 32.72 0.80 29.66
N ASN A 79 31.81 0.55 28.74
CA ASN A 79 30.40 0.29 29.04
C ASN A 79 30.23 -1.05 29.80
N LEU A 80 31.04 -2.06 29.47
CA LEU A 80 31.08 -3.34 30.18
C LEU A 80 31.59 -3.21 31.61
N ALA A 81 32.69 -2.48 31.82
CA ALA A 81 33.25 -2.23 33.14
C ALA A 81 32.24 -1.52 34.07
N LYS A 82 31.46 -0.56 33.54
CA LYS A 82 30.39 0.13 34.30
C LYS A 82 29.22 -0.78 34.65
N GLY A 83 28.86 -1.74 33.78
CA GLY A 83 27.80 -2.73 34.02
C GLY A 83 28.17 -3.67 35.15
N GLN A 84 29.40 -4.20 35.15
CA GLN A 84 29.92 -5.09 36.19
C GLN A 84 30.07 -4.39 37.54
N GLY A 85 30.44 -3.10 37.55
CA GLY A 85 30.55 -2.30 38.77
C GLY A 85 29.19 -2.06 39.47
N LYS A 86 28.10 -1.95 38.73
CA LYS A 86 26.74 -1.83 39.30
C LYS A 86 26.24 -3.17 39.89
N ALA A 87 26.54 -4.30 39.26
CA ALA A 87 26.16 -5.63 39.74
C ALA A 87 26.88 -6.00 41.04
N LYS A 88 28.14 -5.54 41.21
CA LYS A 88 28.90 -5.75 42.45
C LYS A 88 28.44 -4.87 43.63
N LYS A 89 27.90 -3.66 43.35
CA LYS A 89 27.36 -2.73 44.37
C LYS A 89 26.05 -3.22 45.01
N SER A 90 25.25 -4.01 44.31
CA SER A 90 23.99 -4.56 44.84
C SER A 90 24.17 -5.78 45.76
N LYS A 91 25.36 -6.35 45.85
CA LYS A 91 25.70 -7.54 46.71
C LYS A 91 26.62 -7.25 47.88
N LYS A 92 26.99 -6.01 48.21
CA LYS A 92 27.85 -5.71 49.34
C LYS A 92 27.07 -5.52 50.64
N HIS A 93 27.06 -6.56 51.47
CA HIS A 93 27.05 -6.44 52.93
C HIS A 93 28.41 -5.87 53.40
N LYS A 94 28.32 -5.07 54.46
CA LYS A 94 29.44 -4.33 55.08
C LYS A 94 30.70 -5.17 55.31
N GLY A 95 31.84 -4.62 54.92
CA GLY A 95 33.16 -4.95 55.48
C GLY A 95 34.06 -5.74 54.54
N GLN A 96 34.79 -5.05 53.63
CA GLN A 96 36.10 -5.46 53.12
C GLN A 96 36.74 -4.31 52.32
N GLN A 97 38.08 -4.26 52.31
CA GLN A 97 38.97 -3.24 51.78
C GLN A 97 38.77 -2.95 50.28
N PRO A 98 39.24 -1.80 49.74
CA PRO A 98 39.12 -1.45 48.33
C PRO A 98 39.95 -2.44 47.49
N GLY A 99 39.24 -3.33 46.78
CA GLY A 99 39.83 -4.22 45.81
C GLY A 99 40.00 -3.52 44.47
N GLU A 100 40.99 -3.98 43.74
CA GLU A 100 41.51 -3.59 42.43
C GLU A 100 40.47 -3.00 41.45
N ALA A 101 40.91 -2.03 40.66
CA ALA A 101 40.11 -1.47 39.55
C ALA A 101 39.60 -2.60 38.64
N PRO A 102 38.34 -2.54 38.14
CA PRO A 102 37.83 -3.59 37.29
C PRO A 102 38.71 -3.72 36.05
N GLU A 103 39.24 -4.92 35.83
CA GLU A 103 40.03 -5.26 34.65
C GLU A 103 39.20 -4.94 33.39
N LEU A 104 39.73 -4.08 32.49
CA LEU A 104 39.07 -3.68 31.29
C LEU A 104 38.93 -4.89 30.37
N THR A 105 37.70 -5.26 30.02
CA THR A 105 37.43 -6.35 29.07
C THR A 105 38.05 -6.00 27.72
N ALA A 106 38.97 -6.84 27.23
CA ALA A 106 39.57 -6.63 25.90
C ALA A 106 38.52 -6.75 24.81
N VAL A 107 38.45 -5.73 23.95
CA VAL A 107 37.56 -5.67 22.79
C VAL A 107 38.40 -5.46 21.55
N LYS A 108 38.30 -6.37 20.58
CA LYS A 108 39.11 -6.37 19.34
C LYS A 108 38.24 -6.69 18.14
N LEU A 109 38.62 -6.19 16.97
CA LEU A 109 38.02 -6.52 15.67
C LEU A 109 39.04 -7.23 14.80
N PHE A 110 38.64 -8.34 14.18
CA PHE A 110 39.49 -9.14 13.29
C PHE A 110 38.86 -9.22 11.91
N TYR A 111 39.69 -9.24 10.88
CA TYR A 111 39.24 -9.50 9.49
C TYR A 111 40.27 -10.44 8.81
N ASP A 112 39.79 -11.52 8.21
CA ASP A 112 40.62 -12.60 7.61
C ASP A 112 41.70 -13.16 8.57
N GLY A 113 41.44 -13.13 9.86
CA GLY A 113 42.35 -13.63 10.91
C GLY A 113 43.28 -12.57 11.50
N ASP A 114 43.44 -11.42 10.85
CA ASP A 114 44.30 -10.33 11.32
C ASP A 114 43.51 -9.30 12.14
N GLU A 115 44.15 -8.73 13.14
CA GLU A 115 43.58 -7.66 13.98
C GLU A 115 43.47 -6.37 13.14
N VAL A 116 42.27 -5.78 13.07
CA VAL A 116 42.04 -4.53 12.35
C VAL A 116 42.67 -3.36 13.13
N PRO A 117 43.52 -2.52 12.51
CA PRO A 117 44.17 -1.40 13.19
C PRO A 117 43.17 -0.45 13.85
N GLU A 118 43.41 -0.05 15.09
CA GLU A 118 42.56 0.89 15.83
C GLU A 118 42.46 2.28 15.16
N THR A 119 43.41 2.61 14.28
CA THR A 119 43.43 3.84 13.48
C THR A 119 42.54 3.80 12.25
N ALA A 120 42.06 2.60 11.86
CA ALA A 120 41.15 2.47 10.73
C ALA A 120 39.83 3.20 10.99
N LEU A 121 39.26 3.82 9.99
CA LEU A 121 37.97 4.51 10.11
C LEU A 121 36.83 3.48 10.27
N ASN A 122 35.82 3.83 11.04
CA ASN A 122 34.67 2.94 11.24
C ASN A 122 34.03 2.51 9.90
N SER A 123 33.92 3.41 8.93
CA SER A 123 33.39 3.10 7.60
C SER A 123 34.14 1.99 6.87
N GLU A 124 35.42 1.78 7.18
CA GLU A 124 36.30 0.80 6.54
C GLU A 124 36.54 -0.44 7.40
N ALA A 125 36.54 -0.26 8.74
CA ALA A 125 36.87 -1.31 9.71
C ALA A 125 35.78 -2.38 9.80
N TRP A 126 34.53 -1.99 9.86
CA TRP A 126 33.38 -2.88 10.04
C TRP A 126 32.97 -3.52 8.70
N ARG A 127 33.78 -4.47 8.24
CA ARG A 127 33.51 -5.23 6.99
C ARG A 127 32.57 -6.40 7.25
N ASP A 128 31.82 -6.80 6.24
CA ASP A 128 31.02 -8.01 6.31
C ASP A 128 31.95 -9.23 6.51
N GLY A 129 31.60 -10.13 7.42
CA GLY A 129 32.44 -11.28 7.79
C GLY A 129 33.58 -10.99 8.77
N ALA A 130 33.81 -9.74 9.20
CA ALA A 130 34.74 -9.44 10.28
C ALA A 130 34.25 -10.09 11.59
N VAL A 131 35.15 -10.26 12.56
CA VAL A 131 34.85 -10.88 13.85
C VAL A 131 35.12 -9.88 14.97
N LEU A 132 34.05 -9.45 15.65
CA LEU A 132 34.14 -8.67 16.87
C LEU A 132 34.34 -9.63 18.05
N GLN A 133 35.43 -9.46 18.76
CA GLN A 133 35.71 -10.20 20.02
C GLN A 133 35.51 -9.27 21.22
N VAL A 134 34.66 -9.68 22.15
CA VAL A 134 34.40 -8.97 23.41
C VAL A 134 34.69 -9.91 24.55
N GLY A 135 35.89 -9.78 25.14
CA GLY A 135 36.40 -10.77 26.11
C GLY A 135 36.49 -12.16 25.49
N GLY A 136 35.77 -13.13 26.06
CA GLY A 136 35.71 -14.51 25.56
C GLY A 136 34.65 -14.77 24.48
N VAL A 137 33.79 -13.79 24.17
CA VAL A 137 32.67 -13.96 23.22
C VAL A 137 33.06 -13.40 21.85
N ARG A 138 32.72 -14.13 20.79
CA ARG A 138 32.97 -13.72 19.40
C ARG A 138 31.66 -13.53 18.65
N TYR A 139 31.58 -12.47 17.88
CA TYR A 139 30.43 -12.09 17.03
C TYR A 139 30.86 -12.02 15.57
N SER A 140 30.06 -12.56 14.68
CA SER A 140 30.24 -12.37 13.24
C SER A 140 29.64 -11.04 12.82
N VAL A 141 30.44 -10.15 12.27
CA VAL A 141 29.96 -8.86 11.74
C VAL A 141 29.14 -9.11 10.47
N GLN A 142 27.92 -8.62 10.48
CA GLN A 142 27.02 -8.59 9.34
C GLN A 142 26.81 -7.13 8.95
N ARG A 143 27.51 -6.68 7.92
CA ARG A 143 27.37 -5.31 7.41
C ARG A 143 26.23 -5.23 6.41
N ASN A 144 25.31 -4.29 6.66
CA ASN A 144 24.17 -4.06 5.78
C ASN A 144 23.41 -5.35 5.46
N ALA A 145 23.20 -6.19 6.49
CA ALA A 145 22.38 -7.39 6.33
C ALA A 145 20.91 -7.01 6.07
N PRO A 146 20.17 -7.79 5.27
CA PRO A 146 18.75 -7.57 5.07
C PRO A 146 18.01 -7.40 6.40
N THR A 147 17.22 -6.35 6.54
CA THR A 147 16.57 -6.01 7.81
C THR A 147 15.21 -5.39 7.55
N PHE A 148 14.16 -5.81 8.28
CA PHE A 148 12.89 -5.09 8.29
C PHE A 148 13.02 -3.84 9.14
N THR A 149 12.85 -2.67 8.52
CA THR A 149 12.73 -1.38 9.21
C THR A 149 11.34 -1.21 9.79
N THR A 150 10.32 -1.63 9.03
CA THR A 150 8.92 -1.69 9.45
C THR A 150 8.41 -3.12 9.28
N ALA A 151 7.69 -3.64 10.28
CA ALA A 151 7.00 -4.92 10.20
C ALA A 151 5.81 -4.91 11.18
N GLU A 152 4.59 -4.80 10.64
CA GLU A 152 3.36 -4.62 11.42
C GLU A 152 2.22 -5.42 10.79
N LEU A 153 1.34 -5.98 11.63
CA LEU A 153 0.09 -6.61 11.22
C LEU A 153 -1.07 -5.62 11.32
N PRO A 154 -2.11 -5.75 10.46
CA PRO A 154 -3.32 -4.93 10.58
C PRO A 154 -4.01 -5.16 11.92
N GLY A 155 -4.69 -4.12 12.43
CA GLY A 155 -5.39 -4.16 13.72
C GLY A 155 -6.62 -5.05 13.74
N SER A 156 -7.32 -5.21 12.62
CA SER A 156 -8.51 -6.04 12.45
C SER A 156 -8.27 -7.15 11.44
N LEU A 157 -8.71 -8.36 11.77
CA LEU A 157 -8.59 -9.56 10.93
C LEU A 157 -9.96 -10.20 10.76
N LEU A 158 -10.39 -10.43 9.52
CA LEU A 158 -11.65 -11.08 9.19
C LEU A 158 -11.43 -12.40 8.46
N ALA A 159 -12.18 -13.43 8.84
CA ALA A 159 -12.18 -14.70 8.11
C ALA A 159 -12.67 -14.52 6.67
N GLY A 160 -11.91 -15.03 5.70
CA GLY A 160 -12.16 -14.87 4.27
C GLY A 160 -11.63 -13.58 3.65
N PHE A 161 -10.85 -12.79 4.40
CA PHE A 161 -10.28 -11.52 3.93
C PHE A 161 -8.76 -11.53 3.98
N PRO A 162 -8.06 -10.89 3.02
CA PRO A 162 -6.61 -10.92 2.96
C PRO A 162 -5.98 -10.12 4.09
N VAL A 163 -5.08 -10.74 4.82
CA VAL A 163 -4.20 -10.11 5.80
C VAL A 163 -2.91 -9.72 5.10
N CYS A 164 -2.71 -8.42 4.93
CA CYS A 164 -1.55 -7.85 4.26
C CYS A 164 -0.71 -7.10 5.29
N PRO A 165 0.45 -7.62 5.71
CA PRO A 165 1.32 -6.92 6.66
C PRO A 165 1.94 -5.69 6.01
N LYS A 166 2.15 -4.63 6.79
CA LYS A 166 2.98 -3.49 6.41
C LYS A 166 4.44 -3.85 6.66
N LEU A 167 5.22 -3.92 5.59
CA LEU A 167 6.61 -4.35 5.62
C LEU A 167 7.49 -3.40 4.81
N GLU A 168 8.57 -2.95 5.42
CA GLU A 168 9.64 -2.23 4.74
C GLU A 168 10.96 -2.96 5.03
N VAL A 169 11.72 -3.25 3.98
CA VAL A 169 13.00 -3.94 4.08
C VAL A 169 14.13 -3.04 3.59
N GLU A 170 15.21 -3.02 4.36
CA GLU A 170 16.47 -2.37 3.99
C GLU A 170 17.50 -3.44 3.69
N PHE A 171 18.31 -3.24 2.65
CA PHE A 171 19.33 -4.18 2.16
C PHE A 171 18.79 -5.53 1.70
N GLY A 172 17.57 -5.56 1.22
CA GLY A 172 16.92 -6.76 0.71
C GLY A 172 15.74 -6.41 -0.18
N SER A 173 15.04 -7.44 -0.66
CA SER A 173 13.82 -7.31 -1.44
C SER A 173 12.69 -8.05 -0.76
N LEU A 174 11.47 -7.49 -0.76
CA LEU A 174 10.29 -8.18 -0.23
C LEU A 174 9.98 -9.48 -1.00
N GLU A 175 10.39 -9.56 -2.27
CA GLU A 175 10.22 -10.74 -3.12
C GLU A 175 11.11 -11.91 -2.68
N ASP A 176 12.29 -11.62 -2.12
CA ASP A 176 13.24 -12.63 -1.63
C ASP A 176 12.94 -13.06 -0.19
N CYS A 177 12.15 -12.29 0.55
CA CYS A 177 11.84 -12.56 1.95
C CYS A 177 11.02 -13.83 2.14
N GLU A 178 11.21 -14.51 3.27
CA GLU A 178 10.41 -15.69 3.64
C GLU A 178 9.35 -15.32 4.66
N PHE A 179 8.15 -15.89 4.47
CA PHE A 179 6.99 -15.65 5.31
C PHE A 179 6.33 -16.97 5.68
N THR A 180 6.03 -17.14 6.98
CA THR A 180 5.30 -18.30 7.48
C THR A 180 4.26 -17.86 8.50
N TRP A 181 3.02 -18.29 8.28
CA TRP A 181 1.89 -17.95 9.12
C TRP A 181 1.52 -19.08 10.06
N TYR A 182 1.16 -18.71 11.26
CA TYR A 182 0.71 -19.61 12.32
C TYR A 182 -0.57 -19.08 12.93
N LYS A 183 -1.42 -19.99 13.42
CA LYS A 183 -2.54 -19.66 14.31
C LYS A 183 -2.29 -20.17 15.70
N GLU A 184 -2.81 -19.44 16.67
CA GLU A 184 -2.82 -19.83 18.08
C GLU A 184 -3.69 -21.08 18.25
N ASN A 185 -3.18 -22.06 19.00
CA ASN A 185 -3.96 -23.26 19.30
C ASN A 185 -5.04 -22.91 20.33
N THR A 186 -6.31 -23.19 20.00
CA THR A 186 -7.40 -23.06 20.96
C THR A 186 -7.21 -24.08 22.08
N ARG A 187 -7.20 -23.61 23.34
CA ARG A 187 -7.22 -24.51 24.49
C ARG A 187 -8.61 -25.13 24.57
N PRO A 188 -8.74 -26.43 24.89
CA PRO A 188 -10.03 -27.01 25.25
C PRO A 188 -10.65 -26.22 26.41
N GLU A 189 -11.96 -25.95 26.35
CA GLU A 189 -12.69 -25.20 27.39
C GLU A 189 -12.54 -25.75 28.82
N ALA A 190 -12.02 -26.97 28.99
CA ALA A 190 -11.77 -27.64 30.25
C ALA A 190 -10.32 -27.55 30.77
N ALA A 191 -9.42 -26.86 30.07
CA ALA A 191 -8.03 -26.75 30.51
C ALA A 191 -7.85 -25.53 31.43
N GLU A 192 -7.47 -25.75 32.70
CA GLU A 192 -7.08 -24.69 33.63
C GLU A 192 -5.94 -23.85 33.02
N GLU A 193 -6.07 -22.52 33.11
CA GLU A 193 -5.00 -21.61 32.71
C GLU A 193 -3.78 -21.85 33.60
N VAL A 194 -2.73 -22.40 33.01
CA VAL A 194 -1.44 -22.46 33.67
C VAL A 194 -0.70 -21.17 33.35
N PRO A 195 -0.48 -20.27 34.32
CA PRO A 195 0.22 -19.02 34.09
C PRO A 195 1.63 -19.27 33.50
N GLY A 196 1.89 -18.66 32.31
CA GLY A 196 3.21 -18.73 31.66
C GLY A 196 3.40 -19.85 30.65
N GLN A 197 2.38 -20.67 30.35
CA GLN A 197 2.47 -21.65 29.28
C GLN A 197 1.98 -21.05 27.95
N ASP A 198 2.87 -20.97 26.95
CA ASP A 198 2.53 -20.59 25.58
C ASP A 198 1.45 -21.56 25.02
N PRO A 199 0.31 -21.05 24.49
CA PRO A 199 -0.75 -21.92 23.95
C PRO A 199 -0.29 -22.80 22.78
N GLY A 200 0.90 -22.55 22.24
CA GLY A 200 1.42 -23.21 21.05
C GLY A 200 0.84 -22.63 19.77
N TRP A 201 1.49 -22.94 18.66
CA TRP A 201 1.20 -22.39 17.37
C TRP A 201 1.17 -23.49 16.30
N THR A 202 0.16 -23.44 15.42
CA THR A 202 0.04 -24.34 14.28
C THR A 202 0.25 -23.57 12.99
N GLN A 203 1.13 -24.05 12.12
CA GLN A 203 1.35 -23.43 10.80
C GLN A 203 0.09 -23.54 9.95
N VAL A 204 -0.32 -22.40 9.34
CA VAL A 204 -1.52 -22.28 8.52
C VAL A 204 -1.27 -21.78 7.11
N GLY A 205 -0.06 -21.28 6.83
CA GLY A 205 0.24 -20.80 5.49
C GLY A 205 1.68 -20.32 5.32
N SER A 206 1.99 -19.95 4.09
CA SER A 206 3.24 -19.32 3.68
C SER A 206 2.94 -18.20 2.67
N GLY A 207 3.91 -17.33 2.44
CA GLY A 207 3.76 -16.18 1.55
C GLY A 207 3.39 -14.90 2.29
N ARG A 208 3.52 -13.78 1.58
CA ARG A 208 3.37 -12.44 2.15
C ARG A 208 1.95 -12.15 2.64
N VAL A 209 0.95 -12.65 1.92
CA VAL A 209 -0.48 -12.46 2.24
C VAL A 209 -1.07 -13.78 2.73
N HIS A 210 -1.89 -13.72 3.77
CA HIS A 210 -2.64 -14.86 4.28
C HIS A 210 -4.13 -14.53 4.32
N VAL A 211 -4.97 -15.51 3.98
CA VAL A 211 -6.43 -15.41 4.10
C VAL A 211 -6.89 -16.41 5.16
N PRO A 212 -7.23 -15.94 6.37
CA PRO A 212 -7.73 -16.82 7.41
C PRO A 212 -9.09 -17.41 7.03
N SER A 213 -9.33 -18.64 7.44
CA SER A 213 -10.59 -19.37 7.21
C SER A 213 -11.56 -19.19 8.39
N ASN A 214 -12.79 -19.65 8.23
CA ASN A 214 -13.75 -19.69 9.33
C ASN A 214 -13.28 -20.56 10.53
N GLN A 215 -12.36 -21.49 10.31
CA GLN A 215 -11.77 -22.32 11.38
C GLN A 215 -10.73 -21.56 12.22
N ASP A 216 -10.36 -20.37 11.79
CA ASP A 216 -9.38 -19.52 12.48
C ASP A 216 -10.07 -18.44 13.33
N ILE A 217 -11.41 -18.35 13.28
CA ILE A 217 -12.19 -17.41 14.10
C ILE A 217 -11.93 -17.68 15.57
N GLY A 218 -11.63 -16.61 16.32
CA GLY A 218 -11.27 -16.66 17.73
C GLY A 218 -9.78 -16.93 18.01
N CYS A 219 -8.98 -17.24 16.99
CA CYS A 219 -7.53 -17.45 17.12
C CYS A 219 -6.74 -16.18 16.74
N ARG A 220 -5.65 -15.90 17.46
CA ARG A 220 -4.67 -14.91 17.00
C ARG A 220 -3.80 -15.51 15.90
N LEU A 221 -3.29 -14.66 15.02
CA LEU A 221 -2.32 -15.04 13.99
C LEU A 221 -0.91 -14.57 14.37
N LYS A 222 0.08 -15.38 14.00
CA LYS A 222 1.49 -15.03 14.08
C LYS A 222 2.14 -15.13 12.70
N LEU A 223 2.87 -14.09 12.31
CA LEU A 223 3.71 -14.08 11.12
C LEU A 223 5.17 -14.14 11.55
N CYS A 224 5.89 -15.16 11.09
CA CYS A 224 7.34 -15.20 11.11
C CYS A 224 7.87 -14.74 9.76
N CYS A 225 8.62 -13.65 9.73
CA CYS A 225 9.16 -13.07 8.50
C CYS A 225 10.69 -12.94 8.59
N THR A 226 11.40 -13.42 7.57
CA THR A 226 12.86 -13.38 7.46
C THR A 226 13.26 -12.54 6.26
N PRO A 227 13.97 -11.41 6.47
CA PRO A 227 14.41 -10.56 5.37
C PRO A 227 15.59 -11.21 4.64
N LYS A 228 15.60 -11.10 3.30
CA LYS A 228 16.63 -11.69 2.43
C LYS A 228 17.02 -10.76 1.28
N ASP A 229 18.22 -10.99 0.73
CA ASP A 229 18.72 -10.34 -0.50
C ASP A 229 19.12 -11.37 -1.58
N GLY A 230 18.45 -12.52 -1.61
CA GLY A 230 18.80 -13.65 -2.48
C GLY A 230 19.93 -14.52 -1.92
N SER A 231 21.00 -13.94 -1.40
CA SER A 231 22.20 -14.65 -0.91
C SER A 231 22.31 -14.70 0.62
N ARG A 232 21.87 -13.63 1.30
CA ARG A 232 21.97 -13.47 2.74
C ARG A 232 20.59 -13.42 3.38
N SER A 233 20.52 -13.85 4.64
CA SER A 233 19.33 -13.75 5.46
C SER A 233 19.61 -12.89 6.68
N GLY A 234 18.72 -11.96 6.99
CA GLY A 234 18.76 -11.19 8.22
C GLY A 234 18.04 -11.90 9.37
N LEU A 235 17.79 -11.15 10.45
CA LEU A 235 17.12 -11.67 11.64
C LEU A 235 15.61 -11.85 11.38
N THR A 236 15.10 -13.03 11.66
CA THR A 236 13.66 -13.32 11.63
C THR A 236 12.93 -12.48 12.67
N LYS A 237 11.84 -11.82 12.25
CA LYS A 237 10.89 -11.16 13.16
C LYS A 237 9.64 -12.02 13.30
N GLU A 238 9.11 -12.05 14.52
CA GLU A 238 7.81 -12.63 14.84
C GLU A 238 6.83 -11.51 15.17
N LEU A 239 5.69 -11.49 14.47
CA LEU A 239 4.61 -10.54 14.67
C LEU A 239 3.37 -11.31 15.08
N VAL A 240 2.78 -10.94 16.21
CA VAL A 240 1.51 -11.54 16.69
C VAL A 240 0.43 -10.49 16.58
N SER A 241 -0.73 -10.89 16.03
CA SER A 241 -1.88 -9.99 15.91
C SER A 241 -2.37 -9.54 17.30
N VAL A 242 -2.83 -8.30 17.38
CA VAL A 242 -3.38 -7.72 18.62
C VAL A 242 -4.71 -8.42 18.95
N GLY A 243 -5.59 -8.54 17.96
CA GLY A 243 -6.88 -9.21 18.07
C GLY A 243 -6.88 -10.61 17.47
N ALA A 244 -7.91 -11.36 17.79
CA ALA A 244 -8.22 -12.63 17.14
C ALA A 244 -8.90 -12.39 15.78
N VAL A 245 -8.93 -13.41 14.94
CA VAL A 245 -9.71 -13.41 13.70
C VAL A 245 -11.20 -13.35 14.04
N GLU A 246 -11.91 -12.39 13.46
CA GLU A 246 -13.35 -12.22 13.61
C GLU A 246 -14.11 -12.79 12.42
N ALA A 247 -15.40 -13.04 12.59
CA ALA A 247 -16.26 -13.47 11.48
C ALA A 247 -16.44 -12.34 10.47
N GLY A 248 -16.30 -12.67 9.17
CA GLY A 248 -16.63 -11.74 8.10
C GLY A 248 -18.14 -11.61 7.88
N PRO A 249 -18.59 -10.67 7.02
CA PRO A 249 -20.03 -10.41 6.77
C PRO A 249 -20.72 -11.52 5.96
N GLY A 250 -20.02 -12.56 5.57
CA GLY A 250 -20.51 -13.53 4.60
C GLY A 250 -20.30 -13.07 3.16
N VAL A 251 -21.35 -13.07 2.33
CA VAL A 251 -21.27 -12.65 0.93
C VAL A 251 -21.22 -11.12 0.83
N CYS A 252 -20.20 -10.62 0.16
CA CYS A 252 -20.05 -9.20 -0.15
C CYS A 252 -20.66 -8.87 -1.52
N THR A 253 -21.03 -7.62 -1.74
CA THR A 253 -21.60 -7.13 -3.01
C THR A 253 -20.66 -7.31 -4.22
N PHE A 254 -19.36 -7.41 -3.96
CA PHE A 254 -18.33 -7.58 -4.99
C PHE A 254 -17.92 -9.06 -5.25
N ASP A 255 -18.37 -10.02 -4.43
CA ASP A 255 -17.92 -11.40 -4.58
C ASP A 255 -18.36 -12.02 -5.94
N ASN A 256 -19.59 -11.75 -6.40
CA ASN A 256 -20.05 -12.20 -7.71
C ASN A 256 -19.28 -11.53 -8.86
N ARG A 257 -18.81 -10.30 -8.66
CA ARG A 257 -18.03 -9.56 -9.66
C ARG A 257 -16.65 -10.16 -9.87
N HIS A 258 -16.06 -10.74 -8.83
CA HIS A 258 -14.76 -11.42 -8.90
C HIS A 258 -14.78 -12.61 -9.85
N ALA A 259 -15.94 -13.22 -10.13
CA ALA A 259 -16.06 -14.29 -11.13
C ALA A 259 -15.68 -13.83 -12.55
N TYR A 260 -15.84 -12.54 -12.86
CA TYR A 260 -15.46 -11.94 -14.15
C TYR A 260 -13.98 -11.53 -14.21
N THR A 261 -13.28 -11.50 -13.07
CA THR A 261 -11.93 -10.94 -12.93
C THR A 261 -10.94 -11.94 -12.34
N ILE A 262 -11.21 -13.25 -12.42
CA ILE A 262 -10.35 -14.31 -11.89
C ILE A 262 -8.93 -14.22 -12.46
N LYS A 263 -8.80 -13.81 -13.73
CA LYS A 263 -7.53 -13.61 -14.41
C LYS A 263 -7.29 -12.12 -14.67
N GLU A 264 -6.03 -11.75 -14.75
CA GLU A 264 -5.63 -10.45 -15.31
C GLU A 264 -6.10 -10.31 -16.76
N ALA A 265 -6.33 -9.08 -17.21
CA ALA A 265 -6.57 -8.81 -18.61
C ALA A 265 -5.32 -9.18 -19.44
N GLU A 266 -5.51 -9.92 -20.53
CA GLU A 266 -4.42 -10.29 -21.41
C GLU A 266 -4.11 -9.17 -22.42
N TRP A 267 -2.82 -8.87 -22.59
CA TRP A 267 -2.42 -7.89 -23.59
C TRP A 267 -3.00 -8.22 -24.99
N PRO A 268 -3.54 -7.26 -25.75
CA PRO A 268 -3.47 -5.81 -25.58
C PRO A 268 -4.60 -5.18 -24.73
N ALA A 269 -5.32 -5.95 -23.95
CA ALA A 269 -6.31 -5.41 -23.04
C ALA A 269 -5.69 -4.95 -21.70
N VAL A 270 -6.32 -3.94 -21.11
CA VAL A 270 -5.93 -3.32 -19.82
C VAL A 270 -7.18 -3.18 -18.96
N ARG A 271 -7.17 -3.74 -17.75
CA ARG A 271 -8.28 -3.60 -16.82
C ARG A 271 -8.12 -2.34 -15.97
N VAL A 272 -9.11 -1.46 -16.05
CA VAL A 272 -9.15 -0.17 -15.35
C VAL A 272 -10.27 -0.17 -14.32
N VAL A 273 -9.96 0.29 -13.12
CA VAL A 273 -10.90 0.49 -12.01
C VAL A 273 -10.94 1.97 -11.65
N SER A 274 -12.15 2.52 -11.44
CA SER A 274 -12.37 3.82 -10.81
C SER A 274 -13.28 3.64 -9.61
N TYR A 275 -12.88 4.13 -8.43
CA TYR A 275 -13.62 3.88 -7.20
C TYR A 275 -13.42 4.98 -6.15
N ASN A 276 -14.49 5.64 -5.76
CA ASN A 276 -14.54 6.44 -4.54
C ASN A 276 -14.72 5.49 -3.34
N ILE A 277 -13.70 5.40 -2.48
CA ILE A 277 -13.67 4.42 -1.38
C ILE A 277 -14.26 4.93 -0.06
N LEU A 278 -14.79 6.12 -0.02
CA LEU A 278 -15.31 6.84 1.16
C LEU A 278 -14.21 7.07 2.22
N ALA A 279 -13.71 8.29 2.29
CA ALA A 279 -12.69 8.68 3.27
C ALA A 279 -13.22 8.54 4.71
N ASP A 280 -12.35 8.08 5.61
CA ASP A 280 -12.72 7.89 7.01
C ASP A 280 -13.08 9.22 7.69
N VAL A 281 -12.40 10.31 7.32
CA VAL A 281 -12.72 11.65 7.82
C VAL A 281 -14.18 12.06 7.54
N TYR A 282 -14.80 11.53 6.48
CA TYR A 282 -16.21 11.77 6.17
C TYR A 282 -17.11 10.71 6.81
N ALA A 283 -16.74 9.44 6.77
CA ALA A 283 -17.52 8.34 7.34
C ALA A 283 -17.71 8.47 8.86
N GLN A 284 -16.76 9.07 9.59
CA GLN A 284 -16.81 9.19 11.04
C GLN A 284 -17.55 10.43 11.55
N THR A 285 -18.06 11.31 10.68
CA THR A 285 -18.81 12.50 11.12
C THR A 285 -20.14 12.11 11.76
N GLU A 286 -20.63 12.92 12.70
CA GLU A 286 -21.97 12.73 13.27
C GLU A 286 -23.05 12.78 12.20
N LEU A 287 -22.90 13.67 11.21
CA LEU A 287 -23.82 13.76 10.07
C LEU A 287 -23.89 12.42 9.31
N SER A 288 -22.75 11.81 9.07
CA SER A 288 -22.68 10.51 8.37
C SER A 288 -23.38 9.41 9.17
N LYS A 289 -23.11 9.31 10.46
CA LYS A 289 -23.66 8.27 11.35
C LYS A 289 -25.16 8.41 11.58
N THR A 290 -25.67 9.65 11.66
CA THR A 290 -27.06 9.89 12.08
C THR A 290 -28.00 10.25 10.93
N VAL A 291 -27.49 10.77 9.82
CA VAL A 291 -28.30 11.29 8.71
C VAL A 291 -28.00 10.59 7.38
N LEU A 292 -26.71 10.44 7.02
CA LEU A 292 -26.37 9.87 5.70
C LEU A 292 -26.44 8.33 5.71
N TYR A 293 -25.92 7.69 6.75
CA TYR A 293 -25.82 6.22 6.86
C TYR A 293 -26.43 5.66 8.15
N PRO A 294 -27.63 6.11 8.59
CA PRO A 294 -28.22 5.64 9.86
C PRO A 294 -28.57 4.16 9.84
N TYR A 295 -28.72 3.57 8.67
CA TYR A 295 -28.98 2.16 8.41
C TYR A 295 -27.72 1.29 8.52
N CYS A 296 -26.53 1.87 8.41
CA CYS A 296 -25.28 1.13 8.45
C CYS A 296 -24.91 0.78 9.89
N ALA A 297 -24.59 -0.48 10.15
CA ALA A 297 -24.12 -0.89 11.47
C ALA A 297 -22.87 -0.08 11.89
N PRO A 298 -22.83 0.47 13.11
CA PRO A 298 -21.73 1.36 13.52
C PRO A 298 -20.34 0.77 13.37
N TYR A 299 -20.16 -0.53 13.61
CA TYR A 299 -18.87 -1.20 13.43
C TYR A 299 -18.46 -1.28 11.96
N ALA A 300 -19.42 -1.35 11.03
CA ALA A 300 -19.17 -1.45 9.59
C ALA A 300 -18.71 -0.10 8.99
N LEU A 301 -18.94 1.02 9.67
CA LEU A 301 -18.38 2.32 9.32
C LEU A 301 -16.95 2.51 9.83
N GLN A 302 -16.50 1.67 10.77
CA GLN A 302 -15.14 1.80 11.30
C GLN A 302 -14.08 1.49 10.22
N LEU A 303 -13.02 2.28 10.20
CA LEU A 303 -11.97 2.19 9.20
C LEU A 303 -11.36 0.80 9.13
N ASP A 304 -11.03 0.20 10.26
CA ASP A 304 -10.41 -1.12 10.33
C ASP A 304 -11.28 -2.22 9.69
N TYR A 305 -12.61 -2.14 9.86
CA TYR A 305 -13.53 -3.05 9.21
C TYR A 305 -13.58 -2.80 7.70
N ARG A 306 -13.81 -1.54 7.27
CA ARG A 306 -13.95 -1.18 5.85
C ARG A 306 -12.69 -1.48 5.04
N GLN A 307 -11.50 -1.30 5.61
CA GLN A 307 -10.23 -1.63 4.94
C GLN A 307 -10.12 -3.11 4.57
N ASN A 308 -10.62 -4.02 5.41
CA ASN A 308 -10.65 -5.44 5.04
C ASN A 308 -11.47 -5.67 3.78
N LEU A 309 -12.66 -5.04 3.69
CA LEU A 309 -13.52 -5.15 2.52
C LEU A 309 -12.85 -4.53 1.28
N ILE A 310 -12.32 -3.33 1.38
CA ILE A 310 -11.64 -2.62 0.27
C ILE A 310 -10.45 -3.45 -0.25
N LYS A 311 -9.62 -4.00 0.61
CA LYS A 311 -8.49 -4.83 0.21
C LYS A 311 -8.93 -6.10 -0.53
N LYS A 312 -9.94 -6.81 -0.03
CA LYS A 312 -10.48 -7.99 -0.69
C LYS A 312 -11.08 -7.63 -2.05
N GLU A 313 -11.87 -6.55 -2.09
CA GLU A 313 -12.50 -6.07 -3.32
C GLU A 313 -11.47 -5.76 -4.40
N LEU A 314 -10.52 -4.87 -4.11
CA LEU A 314 -9.49 -4.46 -5.07
C LEU A 314 -8.56 -5.60 -5.48
N ALA A 315 -8.16 -6.47 -4.55
CA ALA A 315 -7.34 -7.64 -4.85
C ALA A 315 -8.03 -8.59 -5.84
N GLY A 316 -9.33 -8.83 -5.65
CA GLY A 316 -10.11 -9.74 -6.49
C GLY A 316 -10.39 -9.22 -7.89
N TYR A 317 -10.25 -7.93 -8.14
CA TYR A 317 -10.44 -7.35 -9.48
C TYR A 317 -9.28 -7.62 -10.43
N ASN A 318 -8.11 -8.00 -9.95
CA ASN A 318 -6.92 -8.23 -10.79
C ASN A 318 -6.68 -7.11 -11.81
N ALA A 319 -6.81 -5.87 -11.35
CA ALA A 319 -6.72 -4.69 -12.19
C ALA A 319 -5.29 -4.35 -12.59
N ASP A 320 -5.16 -3.62 -13.70
CA ASP A 320 -3.89 -3.12 -14.21
C ASP A 320 -3.69 -1.65 -13.85
N ILE A 321 -4.79 -0.88 -13.80
CA ILE A 321 -4.82 0.52 -13.38
C ILE A 321 -6.00 0.71 -12.41
N ILE A 322 -5.76 1.33 -11.26
CA ILE A 322 -6.78 1.64 -10.25
C ILE A 322 -6.70 3.11 -9.90
N CYS A 323 -7.78 3.85 -10.17
CA CYS A 323 -7.94 5.24 -9.78
C CYS A 323 -8.92 5.32 -8.61
N LEU A 324 -8.45 5.81 -7.47
CA LEU A 324 -9.25 5.92 -6.26
C LEU A 324 -9.46 7.39 -5.87
N GLN A 325 -10.64 7.67 -5.34
CA GLN A 325 -11.01 8.96 -4.78
C GLN A 325 -11.33 8.79 -3.29
N GLU A 326 -11.28 9.88 -2.54
CA GLU A 326 -11.46 9.89 -1.09
C GLU A 326 -10.53 8.91 -0.37
N VAL A 327 -9.26 8.99 -0.66
CA VAL A 327 -8.23 8.17 -0.03
C VAL A 327 -7.58 8.95 1.10
N ASP A 328 -7.79 8.55 2.36
CA ASP A 328 -7.04 9.12 3.48
C ASP A 328 -5.55 8.81 3.34
N ILE A 329 -4.67 9.75 3.69
CA ILE A 329 -3.22 9.56 3.56
C ILE A 329 -2.72 8.36 4.39
N GLY A 330 -3.28 8.15 5.59
CA GLY A 330 -2.97 6.98 6.41
C GLY A 330 -3.42 5.68 5.74
N VAL A 331 -4.60 5.67 5.11
CA VAL A 331 -5.11 4.51 4.36
C VAL A 331 -4.20 4.19 3.17
N PHE A 332 -3.74 5.22 2.43
CA PHE A 332 -2.78 5.02 1.35
C PHE A 332 -1.47 4.39 1.83
N LEU A 333 -0.86 4.96 2.89
CA LEU A 333 0.46 4.54 3.36
C LEU A 333 0.44 3.20 4.12
N ASP A 334 -0.57 2.99 4.97
CA ASP A 334 -0.55 1.91 5.96
C ASP A 334 -1.39 0.69 5.55
N SER A 335 -2.31 0.85 4.58
CA SER A 335 -3.23 -0.21 4.16
C SER A 335 -3.16 -0.52 2.68
N LEU A 336 -3.44 0.46 1.81
CA LEU A 336 -3.54 0.21 0.35
C LEU A 336 -2.19 -0.08 -0.27
N THR A 337 -1.16 0.72 0.00
CA THR A 337 0.18 0.51 -0.57
C THR A 337 0.75 -0.85 -0.19
N PRO A 338 0.77 -1.28 1.10
CA PRO A 338 1.25 -2.61 1.46
C PRO A 338 0.46 -3.75 0.80
N ALA A 339 -0.87 -3.62 0.72
CA ALA A 339 -1.72 -4.64 0.13
C ALA A 339 -1.54 -4.73 -1.39
N LEU A 340 -1.66 -3.60 -2.10
CA LEU A 340 -1.59 -3.57 -3.57
C LEU A 340 -0.17 -3.85 -4.08
N ASP A 341 0.87 -3.46 -3.34
CA ASP A 341 2.25 -3.88 -3.62
C ASP A 341 2.39 -5.41 -3.56
N ALA A 342 1.78 -6.06 -2.58
CA ALA A 342 1.77 -7.53 -2.50
C ALA A 342 1.05 -8.20 -3.69
N PHE A 343 0.13 -7.49 -4.34
CA PHE A 343 -0.56 -7.92 -5.57
C PHE A 343 0.07 -7.38 -6.87
N GLY A 344 1.27 -6.79 -6.78
CA GLY A 344 2.06 -6.39 -7.95
C GLY A 344 1.75 -5.00 -8.50
N LEU A 345 1.12 -4.11 -7.72
CA LEU A 345 0.84 -2.74 -8.12
C LEU A 345 1.70 -1.74 -7.34
N ASP A 346 2.19 -0.73 -8.05
CA ASP A 346 2.79 0.47 -7.46
C ASP A 346 1.76 1.60 -7.47
N GLY A 347 1.89 2.53 -6.52
CA GLY A 347 0.92 3.61 -6.37
C GLY A 347 1.54 4.98 -6.23
N VAL A 348 0.79 6.00 -6.67
CA VAL A 348 1.09 7.41 -6.45
C VAL A 348 -0.09 8.08 -5.77
N PHE A 349 0.20 9.03 -4.90
CA PHE A 349 -0.80 9.75 -4.12
C PHE A 349 -0.72 11.26 -4.35
N ARG A 350 -1.87 11.91 -4.41
CA ARG A 350 -2.00 13.36 -4.42
C ARG A 350 -2.95 13.77 -3.30
N VAL A 351 -2.41 14.41 -2.27
CA VAL A 351 -3.24 14.96 -1.20
C VAL A 351 -4.08 16.14 -1.73
N LYS A 352 -5.31 16.22 -1.32
CA LYS A 352 -6.16 17.38 -1.52
C LYS A 352 -5.76 18.43 -0.49
N ASP A 353 -5.41 19.61 -0.95
CA ASP A 353 -4.85 20.69 -0.12
C ASP A 353 -5.68 20.92 1.16
N LYS A 354 -5.00 21.06 2.31
CA LYS A 354 -5.59 21.26 3.66
C LYS A 354 -6.52 20.14 4.16
N GLN A 355 -6.66 19.03 3.44
CA GLN A 355 -7.44 17.88 3.86
C GLN A 355 -6.51 16.67 3.99
N HIS A 356 -6.90 15.68 4.80
CA HIS A 356 -6.11 14.47 5.00
C HIS A 356 -6.44 13.38 3.97
N GLU A 357 -7.30 13.67 3.00
CA GLU A 357 -7.68 12.77 1.93
C GLU A 357 -7.20 13.28 0.56
N GLY A 358 -7.25 12.42 -0.45
CA GLY A 358 -6.83 12.77 -1.79
C GLY A 358 -7.15 11.71 -2.82
N LEU A 359 -6.36 11.74 -3.89
CA LEU A 359 -6.46 10.86 -5.04
C LEU A 359 -5.28 9.89 -5.05
N SER A 360 -5.52 8.65 -5.43
CA SER A 360 -4.43 7.72 -5.70
C SER A 360 -4.64 6.98 -7.03
N THR A 361 -3.54 6.75 -7.74
CA THR A 361 -3.50 5.94 -8.94
C THR A 361 -2.50 4.83 -8.74
N PHE A 362 -2.95 3.59 -8.83
CA PHE A 362 -2.11 2.41 -8.81
C PHE A 362 -2.01 1.81 -10.20
N TYR A 363 -0.86 1.24 -10.52
CA TYR A 363 -0.60 0.60 -11.80
C TYR A 363 0.19 -0.70 -11.61
N ARG A 364 -0.10 -1.70 -12.44
CA ARG A 364 0.58 -3.01 -12.42
C ARG A 364 2.01 -2.87 -12.94
N ARG A 365 3.00 -3.09 -12.08
CA ARG A 365 4.43 -2.89 -12.40
C ARG A 365 4.97 -3.84 -13.46
N SER A 366 4.33 -5.00 -13.68
CA SER A 366 4.67 -5.92 -14.75
C SER A 366 4.22 -5.45 -16.15
N LYS A 367 3.25 -4.52 -16.21
CA LYS A 367 2.69 -4.02 -17.47
C LYS A 367 3.02 -2.54 -17.72
N PHE A 368 3.21 -1.76 -16.67
CA PHE A 368 3.38 -0.31 -16.77
C PHE A 368 4.58 0.19 -15.97
N ARG A 369 5.20 1.24 -16.48
CA ARG A 369 6.19 2.05 -15.80
C ARG A 369 5.75 3.49 -15.74
N LEU A 370 5.84 4.12 -14.56
CA LEU A 370 5.57 5.54 -14.38
C LEU A 370 6.71 6.35 -15.02
N LEU A 371 6.37 7.24 -15.94
CA LEU A 371 7.32 8.16 -16.58
C LEU A 371 7.33 9.52 -15.90
N SER A 372 6.15 10.09 -15.64
CA SER A 372 6.04 11.43 -15.03
C SER A 372 4.66 11.66 -14.41
N ARG A 373 4.57 12.70 -13.58
CA ARG A 373 3.34 13.16 -12.93
C ARG A 373 3.14 14.65 -13.22
N HIS A 374 1.90 15.05 -13.46
CA HIS A 374 1.52 16.43 -13.81
C HIS A 374 0.27 16.85 -13.04
N ASP A 375 0.29 16.65 -11.72
CA ASP A 375 -0.85 16.91 -10.83
C ASP A 375 -1.05 18.40 -10.62
N ILE A 376 -2.31 18.87 -10.60
CA ILE A 376 -2.66 20.26 -10.33
C ILE A 376 -3.78 20.37 -9.29
N VAL A 377 -3.86 21.53 -8.63
CA VAL A 377 -5.09 22.03 -7.99
C VAL A 377 -5.80 22.90 -9.01
N LEU A 378 -7.05 22.56 -9.36
CA LEU A 378 -7.75 23.19 -10.49
C LEU A 378 -7.94 24.71 -10.33
N SER A 379 -8.24 25.16 -9.10
CA SER A 379 -8.38 26.59 -8.80
C SER A 379 -7.07 27.38 -8.89
N GLU A 380 -5.96 26.77 -8.47
CA GLU A 380 -4.64 27.37 -8.56
C GLU A 380 -4.18 27.44 -10.02
N ALA A 381 -4.34 26.34 -10.77
CA ALA A 381 -3.99 26.30 -12.18
C ALA A 381 -4.78 27.34 -12.99
N LEU A 382 -6.08 27.51 -12.72
CA LEU A 382 -6.93 28.49 -13.37
C LEU A 382 -6.33 29.90 -13.31
N THR A 383 -5.66 30.27 -12.21
CA THR A 383 -5.12 31.61 -12.00
C THR A 383 -3.64 31.74 -12.35
N SER A 384 -2.87 30.68 -12.27
CA SER A 384 -1.41 30.71 -12.42
C SER A 384 -0.91 30.26 -13.80
N ASP A 385 -1.67 29.44 -14.50
CA ASP A 385 -1.25 28.90 -15.79
C ASP A 385 -1.89 29.69 -16.95
N PRO A 386 -1.09 30.29 -17.84
CA PRO A 386 -1.58 31.08 -18.99
C PRO A 386 -2.50 30.31 -19.95
N ILE A 387 -2.43 28.98 -19.98
CA ILE A 387 -3.33 28.16 -20.85
C ILE A 387 -4.81 28.34 -20.49
N HIS A 388 -5.11 28.77 -19.26
CA HIS A 388 -6.46 28.99 -18.74
C HIS A 388 -6.91 30.46 -18.79
N SER A 389 -6.11 31.37 -19.37
CA SER A 389 -6.36 32.83 -19.33
C SER A 389 -7.73 33.22 -19.87
N GLU A 390 -8.16 32.63 -20.98
CA GLU A 390 -9.48 32.91 -21.56
C GLU A 390 -10.63 32.46 -20.63
N LEU A 391 -10.51 31.27 -20.07
CA LEU A 391 -11.51 30.76 -19.12
C LEU A 391 -11.54 31.60 -17.84
N LEU A 392 -10.38 32.02 -17.35
CA LEU A 392 -10.27 32.92 -16.17
C LEU A 392 -10.93 34.28 -16.46
N GLU A 393 -10.73 34.86 -17.64
CA GLU A 393 -11.37 36.12 -18.02
C GLU A 393 -12.89 36.00 -17.99
N ARG A 394 -13.45 34.94 -18.62
CA ARG A 394 -14.88 34.67 -18.64
C ARG A 394 -15.47 34.45 -17.24
N VAL A 395 -14.80 33.69 -16.39
CA VAL A 395 -15.18 33.46 -14.97
C VAL A 395 -15.10 34.75 -14.18
N SER A 396 -14.12 35.60 -14.45
CA SER A 396 -13.88 36.87 -13.73
C SER A 396 -14.99 37.92 -14.00
N ALA A 397 -15.83 37.72 -14.99
CA ALA A 397 -17.01 38.56 -15.20
C ALA A 397 -18.02 38.49 -14.03
N ASN A 398 -18.01 37.39 -13.27
CA ASN A 398 -18.74 37.26 -12.00
C ASN A 398 -17.75 37.00 -10.85
N SER A 399 -17.49 38.05 -10.06
CA SER A 399 -16.54 37.96 -8.93
C SER A 399 -16.96 36.97 -7.84
N THR A 400 -18.26 36.86 -7.57
CA THR A 400 -18.80 35.94 -6.56
C THR A 400 -18.56 34.48 -6.98
N LEU A 401 -18.84 34.12 -8.23
CA LEU A 401 -18.53 32.81 -8.76
C LEU A 401 -17.04 32.51 -8.73
N LYS A 402 -16.22 33.48 -9.18
CA LYS A 402 -14.76 33.35 -9.14
C LYS A 402 -14.25 33.05 -7.74
N ASP A 403 -14.67 33.80 -6.74
CA ASP A 403 -14.27 33.59 -5.35
C ASP A 403 -14.69 32.20 -4.83
N ARG A 404 -15.88 31.74 -5.22
CA ARG A 404 -16.33 30.39 -4.87
C ARG A 404 -15.46 29.29 -5.49
N ILE A 405 -15.07 29.45 -6.76
CA ILE A 405 -14.18 28.51 -7.45
C ILE A 405 -12.80 28.49 -6.79
N LEU A 406 -12.23 29.67 -6.49
CA LEU A 406 -10.90 29.80 -5.91
C LEU A 406 -10.79 29.24 -4.48
N GLN A 407 -11.92 29.10 -3.78
CA GLN A 407 -11.98 28.46 -2.46
C GLN A 407 -11.98 26.91 -2.54
N ARG A 408 -12.02 26.31 -3.72
CA ARG A 408 -12.08 24.86 -3.89
C ARG A 408 -10.68 24.28 -4.11
N SER A 409 -10.32 23.27 -3.32
CA SER A 409 -9.04 22.56 -3.42
C SER A 409 -9.13 21.29 -4.28
N THR A 410 -10.10 21.23 -5.18
CA THR A 410 -10.28 20.10 -6.11
C THR A 410 -9.01 19.88 -6.92
N SER A 411 -8.49 18.66 -6.88
CA SER A 411 -7.26 18.29 -7.57
C SER A 411 -7.52 17.40 -8.77
N LEU A 412 -6.62 17.46 -9.73
CA LEU A 412 -6.49 16.53 -10.84
C LEU A 412 -5.15 15.83 -10.70
N GLN A 413 -5.16 14.50 -10.59
CA GLN A 413 -3.94 13.69 -10.62
C GLN A 413 -3.73 13.20 -12.04
N VAL A 414 -2.54 13.41 -12.58
CA VAL A 414 -2.19 13.03 -13.96
C VAL A 414 -0.90 12.23 -13.94
N THR A 415 -0.97 11.01 -14.45
CA THR A 415 0.18 10.11 -14.57
C THR A 415 0.39 9.71 -16.03
N ILE A 416 1.63 9.82 -16.50
CA ILE A 416 2.05 9.27 -17.79
C ILE A 416 2.72 7.93 -17.54
N LEU A 417 2.09 6.88 -18.06
CA LEU A 417 2.57 5.51 -17.96
C LEU A 417 3.10 5.02 -19.31
N GLU A 418 4.15 4.21 -19.29
CA GLU A 418 4.64 3.49 -20.46
C GLU A 418 4.18 2.03 -20.40
N ASP A 419 3.67 1.51 -21.50
CA ASP A 419 3.32 0.11 -21.68
C ASP A 419 4.60 -0.73 -21.92
N LEU A 420 4.94 -1.58 -20.97
CA LEU A 420 6.13 -2.43 -21.03
C LEU A 420 6.03 -3.54 -22.08
N ASN A 421 4.81 -3.91 -22.53
CA ASN A 421 4.60 -4.88 -23.61
C ASN A 421 4.83 -4.25 -25.00
N LYS A 422 4.75 -2.92 -25.12
CA LYS A 422 5.05 -2.18 -26.34
C LYS A 422 5.88 -0.94 -26.00
N PRO A 423 7.21 -1.07 -25.86
CA PRO A 423 8.09 0.04 -25.52
C PRO A 423 7.85 1.27 -26.41
N GLY A 424 7.79 2.44 -25.77
CA GLY A 424 7.48 3.71 -26.43
C GLY A 424 5.99 4.04 -26.50
N ARG A 425 5.07 3.08 -26.25
CA ARG A 425 3.63 3.38 -26.09
C ARG A 425 3.41 4.01 -24.73
N LYS A 426 2.80 5.17 -24.74
CA LYS A 426 2.43 5.89 -23.53
C LYS A 426 0.91 5.95 -23.39
N VAL A 427 0.44 6.10 -22.16
CA VAL A 427 -0.95 6.39 -21.83
C VAL A 427 -1.00 7.49 -20.78
N CYS A 428 -1.91 8.43 -20.93
CA CYS A 428 -2.21 9.45 -19.94
C CYS A 428 -3.38 8.95 -19.07
N VAL A 429 -3.14 8.75 -17.80
CA VAL A 429 -4.16 8.36 -16.81
C VAL A 429 -4.45 9.56 -15.93
N ALA A 430 -5.70 10.04 -15.96
CA ALA A 430 -6.18 11.13 -15.14
C ALA A 430 -7.18 10.63 -14.11
N ASN A 431 -7.13 11.21 -12.92
CA ASN A 431 -8.01 10.88 -11.79
C ASN A 431 -8.44 12.17 -11.10
N THR A 432 -9.73 12.35 -10.87
CA THR A 432 -10.28 13.54 -10.22
C THR A 432 -11.47 13.21 -9.32
N HIS A 433 -11.76 14.13 -8.40
CA HIS A 433 -12.98 14.15 -7.62
C HIS A 433 -13.51 15.59 -7.60
N LEU A 434 -14.51 15.89 -8.47
CA LEU A 434 -15.05 17.23 -8.65
C LEU A 434 -15.87 17.69 -7.44
N TYR A 435 -16.18 18.98 -7.39
CA TYR A 435 -16.90 19.60 -6.29
C TYR A 435 -18.25 18.90 -6.01
N TRP A 436 -18.45 18.52 -4.76
CA TRP A 436 -19.53 17.62 -4.34
C TRP A 436 -20.93 18.24 -4.27
N HIS A 437 -21.03 19.56 -4.03
CA HIS A 437 -22.33 20.17 -3.70
C HIS A 437 -23.34 20.03 -4.87
N PRO A 438 -24.59 19.58 -4.60
CA PRO A 438 -25.58 19.34 -5.67
C PRO A 438 -25.83 20.56 -6.57
N LYS A 439 -25.84 21.75 -6.00
CA LYS A 439 -26.02 23.01 -6.72
C LYS A 439 -24.73 23.59 -7.31
N GLY A 440 -23.65 22.83 -7.36
CA GLY A 440 -22.35 23.28 -7.84
C GLY A 440 -22.06 22.98 -9.31
N GLY A 441 -23.07 22.85 -10.16
CA GLY A 441 -22.92 22.52 -11.58
C GLY A 441 -22.05 23.53 -12.33
N ASN A 442 -22.22 24.83 -12.07
CA ASN A 442 -21.39 25.89 -12.61
C ASN A 442 -19.91 25.77 -12.21
N ILE A 443 -19.64 25.47 -10.95
CA ILE A 443 -18.27 25.25 -10.44
C ILE A 443 -17.66 24.03 -11.11
N ARG A 444 -18.37 22.90 -11.17
CA ARG A 444 -17.89 21.67 -11.83
C ARG A 444 -17.61 21.86 -13.31
N LEU A 445 -18.42 22.65 -14.02
CA LEU A 445 -18.16 22.98 -15.43
C LEU A 445 -16.83 23.71 -15.62
N VAL A 446 -16.54 24.70 -14.77
CA VAL A 446 -15.25 25.41 -14.83
C VAL A 446 -14.11 24.46 -14.45
N GLN A 447 -14.28 23.66 -13.40
CA GLN A 447 -13.29 22.66 -13.00
C GLN A 447 -12.98 21.69 -14.14
N MET A 448 -14.01 21.22 -14.84
CA MET A 448 -13.84 20.31 -15.97
C MET A 448 -13.15 21.00 -17.17
N GLY A 449 -13.49 22.25 -17.44
CA GLY A 449 -12.79 23.05 -18.45
C GLY A 449 -11.29 23.16 -18.19
N VAL A 450 -10.90 23.50 -16.95
CA VAL A 450 -9.49 23.55 -16.55
C VAL A 450 -8.83 22.17 -16.70
N ALA A 451 -9.51 21.11 -16.24
CA ALA A 451 -8.98 19.75 -16.32
C ALA A 451 -8.69 19.33 -17.76
N LEU A 452 -9.65 19.53 -18.69
CA LEU A 452 -9.47 19.16 -20.09
C LEU A 452 -8.37 19.98 -20.77
N GLN A 453 -8.28 21.29 -20.51
CA GLN A 453 -7.20 22.12 -21.05
C GLN A 453 -5.83 21.66 -20.55
N HIS A 454 -5.69 21.37 -19.26
CA HIS A 454 -4.45 20.86 -18.69
C HIS A 454 -4.06 19.50 -19.28
N LEU A 455 -5.01 18.56 -19.38
CA LEU A 455 -4.77 17.24 -19.96
C LEU A 455 -4.33 17.32 -21.42
N SER A 456 -4.98 18.18 -22.22
CA SER A 456 -4.60 18.42 -23.61
C SER A 456 -3.18 18.97 -23.71
N HIS A 457 -2.83 19.94 -22.86
CA HIS A 457 -1.48 20.50 -22.79
C HIS A 457 -0.44 19.44 -22.41
N VAL A 458 -0.67 18.67 -21.34
CA VAL A 458 0.26 17.61 -20.90
C VAL A 458 0.45 16.56 -21.99
N ILE A 459 -0.62 16.12 -22.65
CA ILE A 459 -0.50 15.13 -23.73
C ILE A 459 0.31 15.69 -24.90
N SER A 460 0.05 16.94 -25.33
CA SER A 460 0.78 17.53 -26.44
C SER A 460 2.28 17.71 -26.18
N GLU A 461 2.63 18.17 -24.97
CA GLU A 461 4.02 18.52 -24.63
C GLU A 461 4.85 17.34 -24.13
N VAL A 462 4.23 16.41 -23.36
CA VAL A 462 4.99 15.35 -22.64
C VAL A 462 4.80 13.98 -23.27
N ALA A 463 3.62 13.69 -23.78
CA ALA A 463 3.27 12.38 -24.30
C ALA A 463 2.46 12.48 -25.61
N PRO A 464 3.01 13.07 -26.68
CA PRO A 464 2.30 13.24 -27.95
C PRO A 464 1.71 11.91 -28.45
N GLY A 465 0.41 11.92 -28.76
CA GLY A 465 -0.31 10.76 -29.26
C GLY A 465 -0.70 9.72 -28.19
N ALA A 466 -0.39 9.96 -26.92
CA ALA A 466 -0.84 9.09 -25.84
C ALA A 466 -2.37 9.19 -25.67
N PRO A 467 -3.10 8.06 -25.66
CA PRO A 467 -4.53 8.09 -25.37
C PRO A 467 -4.78 8.48 -23.92
N LEU A 468 -5.96 9.08 -23.69
CA LEU A 468 -6.45 9.47 -22.38
C LEU A 468 -7.36 8.39 -21.80
N ILE A 469 -7.10 8.02 -20.53
CA ILE A 469 -8.04 7.34 -19.64
C ILE A 469 -8.33 8.31 -18.50
N PHE A 470 -9.57 8.79 -18.39
CA PHE A 470 -9.95 9.79 -17.40
C PHE A 470 -11.00 9.23 -16.45
N CYS A 471 -10.56 8.88 -15.25
CA CYS A 471 -11.37 8.29 -14.19
C CYS A 471 -11.76 9.33 -13.14
N GLY A 472 -12.85 9.10 -12.46
CA GLY A 472 -13.17 9.92 -11.29
C GLY A 472 -14.61 9.81 -10.81
N ASP A 473 -14.81 10.44 -9.65
CA ASP A 473 -16.10 10.88 -9.16
C ASP A 473 -16.31 12.33 -9.64
N PHE A 474 -17.11 12.47 -10.67
CA PHE A 474 -17.37 13.77 -11.29
C PHE A 474 -18.53 14.52 -10.62
N ASN A 475 -19.18 13.91 -9.62
CA ASN A 475 -20.37 14.48 -8.96
C ASN A 475 -21.41 15.03 -9.94
N SER A 476 -21.54 14.39 -11.09
CA SER A 476 -22.28 14.90 -12.25
C SER A 476 -23.06 13.76 -12.90
N SER A 477 -24.37 13.95 -13.03
CA SER A 477 -25.25 12.99 -13.70
C SER A 477 -25.04 12.99 -15.23
N PRO A 478 -25.56 11.98 -15.96
CA PRO A 478 -25.52 11.94 -17.42
C PRO A 478 -26.24 13.09 -18.11
N THR A 479 -27.08 13.82 -17.39
CA THR A 479 -27.81 15.00 -17.89
C THR A 479 -27.14 16.33 -17.55
N SER A 480 -26.00 16.31 -16.88
CA SER A 480 -25.23 17.48 -16.45
C SER A 480 -24.44 18.10 -17.60
N GLY A 481 -24.10 19.37 -17.43
CA GLY A 481 -23.22 20.07 -18.38
C GLY A 481 -21.82 19.47 -18.44
N VAL A 482 -21.30 18.91 -17.32
CA VAL A 482 -20.00 18.21 -17.30
C VAL A 482 -20.02 17.00 -18.23
N PHE A 483 -21.04 16.16 -18.15
CA PHE A 483 -21.18 15.00 -19.04
C PHE A 483 -21.36 15.43 -20.50
N GLN A 484 -22.18 16.47 -20.74
CA GLN A 484 -22.36 17.03 -22.07
C GLN A 484 -21.05 17.59 -22.65
N LEU A 485 -20.26 18.34 -21.87
CA LEU A 485 -18.95 18.84 -22.30
C LEU A 485 -18.01 17.73 -22.77
N VAL A 486 -18.00 16.62 -22.06
CA VAL A 486 -17.11 15.50 -22.37
C VAL A 486 -17.59 14.68 -23.55
N SER A 487 -18.90 14.42 -23.64
CA SER A 487 -19.49 13.54 -24.65
C SER A 487 -19.89 14.26 -25.96
N GLU A 488 -20.24 15.55 -25.88
CA GLU A 488 -20.71 16.34 -27.01
C GLU A 488 -19.75 17.49 -27.39
N THR A 489 -18.68 17.67 -26.60
CA THR A 489 -17.63 18.69 -26.81
C THR A 489 -18.02 20.14 -26.58
N ALA A 490 -19.26 20.44 -26.28
CA ALA A 490 -19.71 21.80 -26.04
C ALA A 490 -20.83 21.87 -25.00
N VAL A 491 -20.82 22.94 -24.21
CA VAL A 491 -21.91 23.32 -23.32
C VAL A 491 -22.38 24.72 -23.71
N PRO A 492 -23.67 24.90 -24.10
CA PRO A 492 -24.19 26.19 -24.53
C PRO A 492 -24.35 27.18 -23.36
N GLN A 493 -24.38 28.46 -23.67
CA GLN A 493 -24.56 29.54 -22.69
C GLN A 493 -25.82 29.39 -21.84
N GLN A 494 -26.87 28.75 -22.39
CA GLN A 494 -28.18 28.62 -21.76
C GLN A 494 -28.29 27.33 -20.91
N HIS A 495 -27.22 26.53 -20.77
CA HIS A 495 -27.27 25.31 -19.99
C HIS A 495 -27.62 25.61 -18.52
N ALA A 496 -28.55 24.83 -17.96
CA ALA A 496 -29.08 25.04 -16.60
C ALA A 496 -28.01 25.06 -15.51
N ASP A 497 -26.92 24.29 -15.68
CA ASP A 497 -25.85 24.21 -14.71
C ASP A 497 -25.15 25.56 -14.48
N TRP A 498 -25.12 26.47 -15.46
CA TRP A 498 -24.52 27.79 -15.29
C TRP A 498 -25.19 28.65 -14.20
N SER A 499 -26.43 28.38 -13.86
CA SER A 499 -27.19 29.06 -12.81
C SER A 499 -27.57 28.16 -11.64
N SER A 500 -26.98 26.99 -11.53
CA SER A 500 -27.30 25.97 -10.51
C SER A 500 -27.11 26.44 -9.07
N SER A 501 -26.16 27.35 -8.80
CA SER A 501 -25.89 27.94 -7.49
C SER A 501 -26.77 29.17 -7.18
N GLY A 502 -27.64 29.58 -8.10
CA GLY A 502 -28.50 30.75 -7.98
C GLY A 502 -27.99 31.97 -8.79
N PRO A 503 -28.79 33.05 -8.84
CA PRO A 503 -28.52 34.18 -9.74
C PRO A 503 -27.24 34.95 -9.42
N GLU A 504 -26.83 35.00 -8.16
CA GLU A 504 -25.63 35.74 -7.71
C GLU A 504 -24.33 35.09 -8.18
N GLU A 505 -24.35 33.75 -8.35
CA GLU A 505 -23.20 32.95 -8.80
C GLU A 505 -23.41 32.45 -10.23
N SER A 506 -24.37 32.99 -10.97
CA SER A 506 -24.65 32.59 -12.33
C SER A 506 -23.56 33.08 -13.28
N CYS A 507 -23.22 32.21 -14.23
CA CYS A 507 -22.32 32.51 -15.33
C CYS A 507 -23.00 32.03 -16.62
N SER A 508 -22.85 32.78 -17.69
CA SER A 508 -23.40 32.39 -18.98
C SER A 508 -22.29 32.44 -20.02
N MET A 509 -21.75 31.25 -20.35
CA MET A 509 -20.72 31.14 -21.38
C MET A 509 -20.89 29.87 -22.21
N GLU A 510 -20.47 29.92 -23.44
CA GLU A 510 -20.24 28.71 -24.21
C GLU A 510 -18.90 28.12 -23.78
N LEU A 511 -18.87 26.84 -23.39
CA LEU A 511 -17.67 26.13 -23.02
C LEU A 511 -17.40 25.00 -24.00
N LEU A 512 -16.21 24.97 -24.59
CA LEU A 512 -15.79 23.95 -25.54
C LEU A 512 -14.75 23.03 -24.93
N SER A 513 -14.87 21.75 -25.26
CA SER A 513 -13.84 20.74 -24.90
C SER A 513 -12.61 20.91 -25.78
N THR A 514 -11.43 20.64 -25.21
CA THR A 514 -10.15 20.54 -25.94
C THR A 514 -9.92 19.16 -26.54
N PHE A 515 -10.80 18.20 -26.23
CA PHE A 515 -10.76 16.84 -26.76
C PHE A 515 -11.93 16.60 -27.74
N PRO A 516 -11.77 15.66 -28.70
CA PRO A 516 -12.89 15.03 -29.36
C PRO A 516 -13.85 14.38 -28.36
N PRO A 517 -15.07 14.01 -28.76
CA PRO A 517 -16.00 13.35 -27.86
C PRO A 517 -15.34 12.15 -27.16
N LEU A 518 -15.38 12.12 -25.83
CA LEU A 518 -14.93 10.98 -25.04
C LEU A 518 -16.12 10.04 -24.77
N LEU A 519 -15.83 8.75 -24.70
CA LEU A 519 -16.81 7.72 -24.39
C LEU A 519 -16.73 7.35 -22.91
N SER A 520 -17.87 7.26 -22.22
CA SER A 520 -17.93 6.57 -20.93
C SER A 520 -17.82 5.07 -21.15
N ALA A 521 -16.69 4.50 -20.78
CA ALA A 521 -16.40 3.07 -21.00
C ALA A 521 -17.36 2.14 -20.24
N SER A 522 -17.85 2.58 -19.07
CA SER A 522 -18.85 1.86 -18.26
C SER A 522 -20.30 2.16 -18.65
N GLY A 523 -20.53 2.97 -19.70
CA GLY A 523 -21.84 3.49 -20.01
C GLY A 523 -22.35 4.48 -18.96
N THR A 524 -23.68 4.55 -18.82
CA THR A 524 -24.36 5.40 -17.83
C THR A 524 -25.34 4.54 -17.03
N PRO A 525 -24.86 3.77 -16.04
CA PRO A 525 -25.74 2.94 -15.22
C PRO A 525 -26.72 3.80 -14.43
N ALA A 526 -27.78 3.19 -13.91
CA ALA A 526 -28.79 3.91 -13.14
C ALA A 526 -28.20 4.64 -11.93
N TYR A 527 -27.17 4.06 -11.33
CA TYR A 527 -26.41 4.67 -10.24
C TYR A 527 -25.02 4.06 -10.10
N THR A 528 -24.09 4.85 -9.59
CA THR A 528 -22.77 4.47 -9.09
C THR A 528 -22.59 4.84 -7.62
N ASN A 529 -23.46 5.71 -7.09
CA ASN A 529 -23.59 6.07 -5.69
C ASN A 529 -25.02 5.76 -5.24
N TYR A 530 -25.17 5.11 -4.08
CA TYR A 530 -26.46 4.71 -3.53
C TYR A 530 -26.51 4.83 -2.00
N VAL A 531 -27.18 5.86 -1.52
CA VAL A 531 -27.42 6.12 -0.09
C VAL A 531 -28.91 6.16 0.22
N GLY A 532 -29.32 6.21 1.48
CA GLY A 532 -30.73 6.14 1.89
C GLY A 532 -31.64 7.22 1.32
N GLY A 533 -31.11 8.38 0.99
CA GLY A 533 -31.90 9.52 0.45
C GLY A 533 -31.56 9.94 -0.98
N PHE A 534 -30.57 9.30 -1.60
CA PHE A 534 -30.08 9.66 -2.94
C PHE A 534 -29.43 8.47 -3.64
N HIS A 535 -29.62 8.39 -4.95
CA HIS A 535 -28.85 7.52 -5.82
C HIS A 535 -28.68 8.15 -7.20
N GLY A 536 -27.53 7.92 -7.84
CA GLY A 536 -27.26 8.47 -9.15
C GLY A 536 -25.94 8.00 -9.75
N CYS A 537 -25.80 8.15 -11.04
CA CYS A 537 -24.55 7.91 -11.76
C CYS A 537 -23.69 9.18 -11.66
N LEU A 538 -22.59 9.09 -10.91
CA LEU A 538 -21.67 10.20 -10.61
C LEU A 538 -20.24 9.91 -11.05
N ASP A 539 -19.91 8.63 -11.23
CA ASP A 539 -18.58 8.12 -11.52
C ASP A 539 -18.47 7.65 -12.96
N TYR A 540 -17.35 7.90 -13.60
CA TYR A 540 -17.11 7.52 -14.99
C TYR A 540 -15.64 7.12 -15.22
N ILE A 541 -15.44 6.29 -16.27
CA ILE A 541 -14.16 6.03 -16.92
C ILE A 541 -14.29 6.54 -18.34
N PHE A 542 -13.79 7.74 -18.63
CA PHE A 542 -13.82 8.32 -19.96
C PHE A 542 -12.58 7.91 -20.75
N ILE A 543 -12.79 7.55 -22.03
CA ILE A 543 -11.73 7.15 -22.96
C ILE A 543 -11.89 7.83 -24.31
N GLN A 544 -10.81 7.87 -25.07
CA GLN A 544 -10.83 8.27 -26.48
C GLN A 544 -11.17 7.05 -27.34
N PRO A 545 -12.38 7.00 -27.98
CA PRO A 545 -12.82 5.83 -28.74
C PRO A 545 -11.97 5.54 -29.99
N ASP A 546 -11.30 6.55 -30.53
CA ASP A 546 -10.39 6.39 -31.66
C ASP A 546 -9.09 5.66 -31.29
N SER A 547 -8.75 5.64 -30.00
CA SER A 547 -7.50 5.05 -29.50
C SER A 547 -7.70 3.76 -28.72
N MET A 548 -8.88 3.60 -28.12
CA MET A 548 -9.21 2.45 -27.26
C MET A 548 -10.64 1.99 -27.46
N GLN A 549 -10.86 0.68 -27.35
CA GLN A 549 -12.18 0.05 -27.38
C GLN A 549 -12.51 -0.57 -26.04
N VAL A 550 -13.77 -0.57 -25.67
CA VAL A 550 -14.29 -1.32 -24.52
C VAL A 550 -14.45 -2.78 -24.94
N GLU A 551 -13.66 -3.66 -24.34
CA GLU A 551 -13.75 -5.10 -24.56
C GLU A 551 -14.79 -5.75 -23.64
N GLN A 552 -14.78 -5.34 -22.38
CA GLN A 552 -15.70 -5.81 -21.36
C GLN A 552 -16.01 -4.74 -20.34
N VAL A 553 -17.25 -4.65 -19.89
CA VAL A 553 -17.65 -3.94 -18.68
C VAL A 553 -18.02 -4.99 -17.63
N ILE A 554 -17.38 -4.94 -16.47
CA ILE A 554 -17.72 -5.84 -15.35
C ILE A 554 -19.06 -5.38 -14.77
N PRO A 555 -20.09 -6.22 -14.72
CA PRO A 555 -21.40 -5.84 -14.23
C PRO A 555 -21.37 -5.23 -12.83
N LEU A 556 -22.16 -4.21 -12.59
CA LEU A 556 -22.42 -3.70 -11.25
C LEU A 556 -23.19 -4.74 -10.43
N PRO A 557 -23.13 -4.69 -9.09
CA PRO A 557 -24.00 -5.51 -8.25
C PRO A 557 -25.48 -5.29 -8.63
N SER A 558 -26.28 -6.33 -8.51
CA SER A 558 -27.74 -6.20 -8.73
C SER A 558 -28.34 -5.24 -7.70
N HIS A 559 -29.48 -4.66 -8.06
CA HIS A 559 -30.22 -3.79 -7.12
C HIS A 559 -30.56 -4.49 -5.81
N GLN A 560 -30.86 -5.78 -5.87
CA GLN A 560 -31.11 -6.59 -4.69
C GLN A 560 -29.87 -6.70 -3.78
N GLU A 561 -28.67 -6.89 -4.34
CA GLU A 561 -27.41 -6.93 -3.57
C GLU A 561 -27.14 -5.58 -2.91
N VAL A 562 -27.30 -4.48 -3.66
CA VAL A 562 -27.08 -3.10 -3.17
C VAL A 562 -28.05 -2.75 -2.03
N THR A 563 -29.29 -3.21 -2.10
CA THR A 563 -30.36 -2.89 -1.13
C THR A 563 -30.59 -3.96 -0.05
N THR A 564 -29.78 -5.01 -0.01
CA THR A 564 -29.88 -6.08 1.01
C THR A 564 -29.85 -5.50 2.44
N TYR A 565 -29.06 -4.46 2.66
CA TYR A 565 -28.95 -3.74 3.93
C TYR A 565 -29.47 -2.30 3.81
N GLU A 566 -30.55 -2.09 3.03
CA GLU A 566 -31.20 -0.83 2.72
C GLU A 566 -30.41 0.01 1.69
N ALA A 567 -29.15 0.34 1.94
CA ALA A 567 -28.30 1.15 1.05
C ALA A 567 -26.80 0.92 1.37
N LEU A 568 -25.94 1.72 0.76
CA LEU A 568 -24.48 1.70 0.92
C LEU A 568 -24.01 2.92 1.75
N PRO A 569 -22.90 2.82 2.51
CA PRO A 569 -22.16 1.58 2.85
C PRO A 569 -22.98 0.63 3.73
N SER A 570 -22.49 -0.63 3.83
CA SER A 570 -23.14 -1.65 4.65
C SER A 570 -22.10 -2.62 5.23
N VAL A 571 -22.55 -3.62 5.98
CA VAL A 571 -21.66 -4.70 6.45
C VAL A 571 -21.00 -5.46 5.30
N ALA A 572 -21.60 -5.47 4.11
CA ALA A 572 -21.14 -6.20 2.95
C ALA A 572 -20.51 -5.31 1.84
N HIS A 573 -20.49 -3.98 2.03
CA HIS A 573 -19.95 -3.03 1.05
C HIS A 573 -19.30 -1.84 1.75
N PRO A 574 -18.03 -1.49 1.43
CA PRO A 574 -17.25 -0.57 2.27
C PRO A 574 -17.48 0.93 1.99
N SER A 575 -18.09 1.29 0.85
CA SER A 575 -18.28 2.67 0.37
C SER A 575 -19.74 2.92 0.00
N ASP A 576 -20.13 4.16 -0.08
CA ASP A 576 -21.42 4.60 -0.64
C ASP A 576 -21.40 4.67 -2.17
N HIS A 577 -20.22 4.48 -2.79
CA HIS A 577 -20.04 4.30 -4.22
C HIS A 577 -19.77 2.84 -4.58
N ILE A 578 -19.94 2.53 -5.87
CA ILE A 578 -19.67 1.21 -6.47
C ILE A 578 -18.53 1.34 -7.46
N ALA A 579 -17.51 0.51 -7.36
CA ALA A 579 -16.37 0.53 -8.29
C ALA A 579 -16.81 0.30 -9.73
N LEU A 580 -16.35 1.14 -10.65
CA LEU A 580 -16.45 0.91 -12.10
C LEU A 580 -15.23 0.12 -12.57
N ILE A 581 -15.46 -0.88 -13.44
CA ILE A 581 -14.41 -1.76 -13.93
C ILE A 581 -14.64 -2.06 -15.40
N CYS A 582 -13.64 -1.74 -16.22
CA CYS A 582 -13.68 -1.99 -17.66
C CYS A 582 -12.37 -2.63 -18.13
N ASP A 583 -12.48 -3.58 -19.04
CA ASP A 583 -11.36 -4.07 -19.83
C ASP A 583 -11.33 -3.26 -21.13
N LEU A 584 -10.23 -2.53 -21.34
CA LEU A 584 -10.02 -1.64 -22.47
C LEU A 584 -8.94 -2.25 -23.36
N ARG A 585 -9.19 -2.27 -24.66
CA ARG A 585 -8.24 -2.75 -25.67
C ARG A 585 -7.68 -1.59 -26.47
N TRP A 586 -6.37 -1.57 -26.65
CA TRP A 586 -5.72 -0.63 -27.56
C TRP A 586 -6.20 -0.87 -29.00
N ASN A 587 -6.53 0.20 -29.70
CA ASN A 587 -6.73 0.11 -31.14
C ASN A 587 -5.40 -0.24 -31.84
N PRO A 588 -5.41 -0.98 -32.93
CA PRO A 588 -4.21 -1.44 -33.65
C PRO A 588 -3.23 -0.33 -34.04
#